data_e6ae1e34a2c03a3386c62202e884a26c
#
_entry.id   e6ae1e34a2c03a3386c62202e884a26c
#
_cell.length_a   1.000
_cell.length_b   1.000
_cell.length_c   1.000
_cell.angle_alpha   90.00
_cell.angle_beta   90.00
_cell.angle_gamma   90.00
#
_symmetry.space_group_name_H-M   'P 1'
#
loop_
_entity.id
_entity.type
_entity.pdbx_description
1 polymer ?
#
loop_
_entity_poly.entity_id
_entity_poly.type
_entity_poly.pdbx_seq_one_letter_code
_entity_poly.pdbx_strand_id
1 'polypeptide(L)'
;MVRAVVDSAIRLAEADLPPKALARLHRALSFPNPEFAQRERMGRWTGATPEEICLIERDEQGRLAFPRGAVGALRAALADSGAALVFDDRRARHQPADFELAFELRDYQEEAVRALVRHTQGTAVLPCGAGKTVIGAGAIHRCQQPALVLVHTHDLLEQWRDTLRAALRVEPGVIADG
;
A
#
# COMPACT_ATOMS: atom_id res chain seq x y z
N MET A 1 -21.58 -15.66 -3.64
CA MET A 1 -20.11 -15.68 -3.54
C MET A 1 -19.59 -14.51 -4.35
N VAL A 2 -18.76 -13.63 -3.77
CA VAL A 2 -18.15 -12.49 -4.45
C VAL A 2 -16.71 -12.85 -4.80
N ARG A 3 -16.37 -12.82 -6.09
CA ARG A 3 -15.00 -13.09 -6.56
C ARG A 3 -14.28 -11.76 -6.82
N ALA A 4 -13.14 -11.57 -6.20
CA ALA A 4 -12.29 -10.40 -6.40
C ALA A 4 -10.92 -10.81 -6.97
N VAL A 5 -10.48 -10.15 -8.01
CA VAL A 5 -9.13 -10.28 -8.54
C VAL A 5 -8.21 -9.32 -7.81
N VAL A 6 -7.05 -9.78 -7.37
CA VAL A 6 -6.02 -8.97 -6.69
C VAL A 6 -4.76 -8.91 -7.55
N ASP A 7 -4.44 -7.72 -8.02
CA ASP A 7 -3.18 -7.39 -8.68
C ASP A 7 -2.57 -6.10 -8.10
N SER A 8 -2.49 -5.01 -8.84
CA SER A 8 -2.16 -3.67 -8.34
C SER A 8 -3.30 -3.06 -7.49
N ALA A 9 -4.54 -3.53 -7.68
CA ALA A 9 -5.75 -3.16 -6.95
C ALA A 9 -6.57 -4.41 -6.62
N ILE A 10 -7.70 -4.25 -5.94
CA ILE A 10 -8.71 -5.30 -5.77
C ILE A 10 -9.84 -4.96 -6.74
N ARG A 11 -10.12 -5.85 -7.69
CA ARG A 11 -11.17 -5.64 -8.70
C ARG A 11 -12.25 -6.67 -8.61
N LEU A 12 -13.50 -6.21 -8.70
CA LEU A 12 -14.67 -7.08 -8.75
C LEU A 12 -15.80 -6.44 -9.56
N ALA A 13 -16.71 -7.25 -10.06
CA ALA A 13 -17.89 -6.74 -10.75
C ALA A 13 -18.88 -6.12 -9.75
N GLU A 14 -19.40 -4.94 -10.07
CA GLU A 14 -20.37 -4.26 -9.21
C GLU A 14 -21.63 -5.13 -8.99
N ALA A 15 -22.04 -5.86 -10.02
CA ALA A 15 -23.19 -6.76 -9.96
C ALA A 15 -23.04 -7.89 -8.91
N ASP A 16 -21.81 -8.23 -8.53
CA ASP A 16 -21.53 -9.25 -7.51
C ASP A 16 -21.71 -8.70 -6.07
N LEU A 17 -21.80 -7.36 -5.92
CA LEU A 17 -21.98 -6.73 -4.61
C LEU A 17 -23.45 -6.51 -4.29
N PRO A 18 -23.92 -6.90 -3.10
CA PRO A 18 -25.22 -6.47 -2.61
C PRO A 18 -25.27 -4.93 -2.52
N PRO A 19 -26.39 -4.28 -2.89
CA PRO A 19 -26.51 -2.81 -2.86
C PRO A 19 -26.15 -2.18 -1.50
N LYS A 20 -26.54 -2.85 -0.40
CA LYS A 20 -26.18 -2.41 0.97
C LYS A 20 -24.66 -2.48 1.22
N ALA A 21 -23.97 -3.48 0.66
CA ALA A 21 -22.52 -3.60 0.78
C ALA A 21 -21.80 -2.48 0.00
N LEU A 22 -22.26 -2.17 -1.21
CA LEU A 22 -21.72 -1.07 -2.00
C LEU A 22 -21.86 0.28 -1.27
N ALA A 23 -23.02 0.58 -0.71
CA ALA A 23 -23.24 1.81 0.07
C ALA A 23 -22.32 1.90 1.30
N ARG A 24 -22.07 0.78 1.99
CA ARG A 24 -21.13 0.72 3.12
C ARG A 24 -19.69 0.96 2.66
N LEU A 25 -19.30 0.40 1.53
CA LEU A 25 -17.96 0.58 0.95
C LEU A 25 -17.73 2.05 0.58
N HIS A 26 -18.68 2.69 -0.09
CA HIS A 26 -18.58 4.12 -0.38
C HIS A 26 -18.37 4.94 0.89
N ARG A 27 -19.16 4.70 1.94
CA ARG A 27 -18.99 5.40 3.21
C ARG A 27 -17.65 5.13 3.90
N ALA A 28 -17.15 3.89 3.82
CA ALA A 28 -15.90 3.50 4.46
C ALA A 28 -14.65 3.96 3.72
N LEU A 29 -14.76 4.19 2.41
CA LEU A 29 -13.65 4.50 1.51
C LEU A 29 -13.75 5.92 0.91
N SER A 30 -14.65 6.75 1.43
CA SER A 30 -14.74 8.17 1.13
C SER A 30 -14.42 9.00 2.36
N PHE A 31 -13.76 10.14 2.16
CA PHE A 31 -13.42 11.08 3.22
C PHE A 31 -13.30 12.51 2.68
N PRO A 32 -13.50 13.53 3.55
CA PRO A 32 -13.35 14.93 3.14
C PRO A 32 -11.98 15.21 2.54
N ASN A 33 -11.93 15.96 1.45
CA ASN A 33 -10.69 16.34 0.80
C ASN A 33 -9.99 17.47 1.57
N PRO A 34 -8.80 17.22 2.17
CA PRO A 34 -8.10 18.26 2.92
C PRO A 34 -7.71 19.46 2.06
N GLU A 35 -7.41 19.25 0.76
CA GLU A 35 -7.06 20.32 -0.16
C GLU A 35 -8.27 21.24 -0.43
N PHE A 36 -9.45 20.66 -0.62
CA PHE A 36 -10.68 21.43 -0.77
C PHE A 36 -10.91 22.31 0.46
N ALA A 37 -10.88 21.72 1.65
CA ALA A 37 -11.06 22.43 2.90
C ALA A 37 -10.00 23.53 3.14
N GLN A 38 -8.76 23.31 2.69
CA GLN A 38 -7.70 24.30 2.77
C GLN A 38 -7.95 25.49 1.81
N ARG A 39 -8.33 25.21 0.55
CA ARG A 39 -8.64 26.23 -0.46
C ARG A 39 -9.81 27.09 -0.02
N GLU A 40 -10.88 26.44 0.48
CA GLU A 40 -12.07 27.13 0.99
C GLU A 40 -11.73 28.06 2.15
N ARG A 41 -10.97 27.60 3.17
CA ARG A 41 -10.52 28.43 4.29
C ARG A 41 -9.68 29.64 3.85
N MET A 42 -8.92 29.49 2.76
CA MET A 42 -8.10 30.57 2.21
C MET A 42 -8.87 31.49 1.24
N GLY A 43 -10.17 31.28 1.06
CA GLY A 43 -10.96 32.03 0.07
C GLY A 43 -10.48 31.83 -1.38
N ARG A 44 -9.77 30.74 -1.65
CA ARG A 44 -9.29 30.40 -3.00
C ARG A 44 -10.35 29.63 -3.76
N TRP A 45 -10.37 29.84 -5.07
CA TRP A 45 -11.23 29.05 -5.94
C TRP A 45 -10.95 27.56 -5.82
N THR A 46 -11.98 26.77 -5.51
CA THR A 46 -11.88 25.32 -5.36
C THR A 46 -11.89 24.57 -6.68
N GLY A 47 -12.45 25.19 -7.73
CA GLY A 47 -12.40 24.69 -9.11
C GLY A 47 -12.85 23.26 -9.28
N ALA A 48 -12.00 22.46 -9.94
CA ALA A 48 -12.22 21.04 -10.14
C ALA A 48 -11.78 20.17 -8.94
N THR A 49 -11.36 20.79 -7.81
CA THR A 49 -10.99 20.03 -6.60
C THR A 49 -12.25 19.46 -5.97
N PRO A 50 -12.42 18.14 -5.89
CA PRO A 50 -13.62 17.54 -5.30
C PRO A 50 -13.67 17.79 -3.79
N GLU A 51 -14.86 17.98 -3.24
CA GLU A 51 -15.08 18.15 -1.80
C GLU A 51 -14.75 16.87 -1.02
N GLU A 52 -14.99 15.71 -1.64
CA GLU A 52 -14.76 14.39 -1.07
C GLU A 52 -13.84 13.56 -1.96
N ILE A 53 -12.94 12.80 -1.36
CA ILE A 53 -12.12 11.81 -2.05
C ILE A 53 -12.76 10.44 -1.85
N CYS A 54 -13.10 9.76 -2.95
CA CYS A 54 -13.55 8.38 -2.95
C CYS A 54 -12.42 7.49 -3.48
N LEU A 55 -12.05 6.47 -2.72
CA LEU A 55 -11.01 5.51 -3.11
C LEU A 55 -11.54 4.36 -3.98
N ILE A 56 -12.80 4.39 -4.36
CA ILE A 56 -13.40 3.40 -5.26
C ILE A 56 -13.39 4.00 -6.65
N GLU A 57 -12.72 3.33 -7.55
CA GLU A 57 -12.61 3.74 -8.95
C GLU A 57 -13.31 2.71 -9.86
N ARG A 58 -13.49 3.05 -11.13
CA ARG A 58 -13.88 2.11 -12.17
C ARG A 58 -12.71 1.89 -13.12
N ASP A 59 -12.42 0.63 -13.38
CA ASP A 59 -11.42 0.30 -14.39
C ASP A 59 -11.99 0.39 -15.82
N GLU A 60 -11.13 0.21 -16.82
CA GLU A 60 -11.50 0.26 -18.23
C GLU A 60 -12.58 -0.76 -18.63
N GLN A 61 -12.73 -1.85 -17.85
CA GLN A 61 -13.76 -2.87 -18.06
C GLN A 61 -15.04 -2.59 -17.26
N GLY A 62 -15.13 -1.43 -16.60
CA GLY A 62 -16.28 -1.03 -15.78
C GLY A 62 -16.40 -1.76 -14.44
N ARG A 63 -15.38 -2.51 -14.02
CA ARG A 63 -15.35 -3.16 -12.72
C ARG A 63 -14.97 -2.13 -11.64
N LEU A 64 -15.45 -2.36 -10.42
CA LEU A 64 -15.00 -1.58 -9.28
C LEU A 64 -13.57 -1.97 -8.90
N ALA A 65 -12.73 -0.97 -8.78
CA ALA A 65 -11.34 -1.07 -8.34
C ALA A 65 -11.19 -0.42 -6.96
N PHE A 66 -10.63 -1.16 -6.02
CA PHE A 66 -10.40 -0.76 -4.65
C PHE A 66 -8.90 -0.76 -4.36
N PRO A 67 -8.41 0.11 -3.49
CA PRO A 67 -7.03 0.02 -3.00
C PRO A 67 -6.82 -1.32 -2.29
N ARG A 68 -5.61 -1.86 -2.40
CA ARG A 68 -5.28 -3.16 -1.77
C ARG A 68 -5.53 -3.19 -0.26
N GLY A 69 -5.47 -2.02 0.41
CA GLY A 69 -5.81 -1.85 1.83
C GLY A 69 -7.30 -2.06 2.16
N ALA A 70 -8.19 -2.09 1.18
CA ALA A 70 -9.63 -2.17 1.39
C ALA A 70 -10.15 -3.58 1.76
N VAL A 71 -9.29 -4.60 1.91
CA VAL A 71 -9.70 -5.98 2.27
C VAL A 71 -10.58 -6.01 3.52
N GLY A 72 -10.20 -5.25 4.56
CA GLY A 72 -10.98 -5.16 5.80
C GLY A 72 -12.36 -4.54 5.57
N ALA A 73 -12.43 -3.46 4.80
CA ALA A 73 -13.69 -2.80 4.45
C ALA A 73 -14.60 -3.71 3.62
N LEU A 74 -14.04 -4.43 2.63
CA LEU A 74 -14.77 -5.40 1.81
C LEU A 74 -15.37 -6.52 2.66
N ARG A 75 -14.59 -7.10 3.57
CA ARG A 75 -15.08 -8.15 4.49
C ARG A 75 -16.18 -7.63 5.41
N ALA A 76 -15.98 -6.45 5.99
CA ALA A 76 -16.96 -5.83 6.88
C ALA A 76 -18.27 -5.48 6.14
N ALA A 77 -18.18 -4.99 4.91
CA ALA A 77 -19.35 -4.66 4.11
C ALA A 77 -20.17 -5.89 3.72
N LEU A 78 -19.53 -7.05 3.54
CA LEU A 78 -20.16 -8.30 3.15
C LEU A 78 -20.61 -9.16 4.33
N ALA A 79 -20.18 -8.86 5.56
CA ALA A 79 -20.44 -9.69 6.74
C ALA A 79 -21.92 -10.06 6.94
N ASP A 80 -22.82 -9.08 6.74
CA ASP A 80 -24.27 -9.29 6.94
C ASP A 80 -24.98 -9.93 5.73
N SER A 81 -24.28 -10.08 4.61
CA SER A 81 -24.90 -10.63 3.38
C SER A 81 -24.78 -12.14 3.27
N GLY A 82 -23.99 -12.77 4.14
CA GLY A 82 -23.63 -14.20 4.02
C GLY A 82 -22.80 -14.53 2.77
N ALA A 83 -22.38 -13.51 2.00
CA ALA A 83 -21.60 -13.71 0.79
C ALA A 83 -20.12 -13.95 1.15
N ALA A 84 -19.58 -15.09 0.77
CA ALA A 84 -18.16 -15.37 0.89
C ALA A 84 -17.36 -14.52 -0.12
N LEU A 85 -16.29 -13.85 0.34
CA LEU A 85 -15.33 -13.13 -0.49
C LEU A 85 -14.17 -14.06 -0.82
N VAL A 86 -13.96 -14.32 -2.09
CA VAL A 86 -12.88 -15.17 -2.59
C VAL A 86 -11.93 -14.32 -3.44
N PHE A 87 -10.63 -14.42 -3.15
CA PHE A 87 -9.60 -13.71 -3.89
C PHE A 87 -8.93 -14.62 -4.93
N ASP A 88 -8.86 -14.13 -6.17
CA ASP A 88 -8.00 -14.63 -7.24
C ASP A 88 -6.73 -13.78 -7.24
N ASP A 89 -5.65 -14.31 -6.66
CA ASP A 89 -4.37 -13.58 -6.51
C ASP A 89 -3.57 -13.64 -7.82
N ARG A 90 -3.57 -12.54 -8.56
CA ARG A 90 -2.82 -12.34 -9.80
C ARG A 90 -1.66 -11.36 -9.65
N ARG A 91 -1.16 -11.16 -8.43
CA ARG A 91 0.00 -10.32 -8.22
C ARG A 91 1.22 -10.91 -8.93
N ALA A 92 1.94 -10.05 -9.64
CA ALA A 92 3.20 -10.45 -10.26
C ALA A 92 4.21 -10.91 -9.19
N ARG A 93 4.84 -12.03 -9.42
CA ARG A 93 5.99 -12.52 -8.65
C ARG A 93 7.16 -12.65 -9.60
N HIS A 94 8.28 -12.10 -9.21
CA HIS A 94 9.52 -12.19 -9.96
C HIS A 94 10.38 -13.35 -9.44
N GLN A 95 11.40 -13.73 -10.21
CA GLN A 95 12.44 -14.62 -9.70
C GLN A 95 13.07 -13.99 -8.45
N PRO A 96 13.49 -14.79 -7.47
CA PRO A 96 14.21 -14.29 -6.30
C PRO A 96 15.40 -13.43 -6.73
N ALA A 97 15.61 -12.32 -6.05
CA ALA A 97 16.67 -11.38 -6.39
C ALA A 97 18.02 -11.72 -5.75
N ASP A 98 18.05 -12.76 -4.90
CA ASP A 98 19.26 -13.29 -4.24
C ASP A 98 20.02 -12.21 -3.44
N PHE A 99 19.28 -11.39 -2.71
CA PHE A 99 19.85 -10.41 -1.81
C PHE A 99 20.48 -11.07 -0.59
N GLU A 100 21.71 -10.68 -0.27
CA GLU A 100 22.38 -11.04 0.98
C GLU A 100 22.35 -9.84 1.94
N LEU A 101 22.09 -10.09 3.23
CA LEU A 101 22.16 -9.05 4.25
C LEU A 101 23.55 -9.02 4.86
N ALA A 102 24.24 -7.88 4.76
CA ALA A 102 25.64 -7.73 5.15
C ALA A 102 25.90 -7.66 6.67
N PHE A 103 24.85 -7.60 7.48
CA PHE A 103 24.94 -7.49 8.95
C PHE A 103 23.76 -8.19 9.64
N GLU A 104 23.92 -8.44 10.93
CA GLU A 104 22.84 -8.98 11.75
C GLU A 104 21.89 -7.89 12.23
N LEU A 105 20.59 -8.19 12.19
CA LEU A 105 19.56 -7.33 12.76
C LEU A 105 19.53 -7.50 14.29
N ARG A 106 19.23 -6.42 15.01
CA ARG A 106 18.91 -6.50 16.43
C ARG A 106 17.58 -7.24 16.63
N ASP A 107 17.37 -7.83 17.79
CA ASP A 107 16.17 -8.64 18.08
C ASP A 107 14.86 -7.93 17.72
N TYR A 108 14.69 -6.68 18.13
CA TYR A 108 13.49 -5.89 17.81
C TYR A 108 13.35 -5.56 16.31
N GLN A 109 14.48 -5.42 15.60
CA GLN A 109 14.47 -5.20 14.15
C GLN A 109 14.07 -6.47 13.41
N GLU A 110 14.60 -7.60 13.85
CA GLU A 110 14.22 -8.93 13.32
C GLU A 110 12.73 -9.23 13.56
N GLU A 111 12.21 -8.87 14.73
CA GLU A 111 10.77 -8.99 15.03
C GLU A 111 9.93 -8.12 14.10
N ALA A 112 10.34 -6.86 13.88
CA ALA A 112 9.68 -5.93 12.98
C ALA A 112 9.71 -6.43 11.52
N VAL A 113 10.84 -6.96 11.05
CA VAL A 113 10.98 -7.55 9.71
C VAL A 113 10.06 -8.76 9.56
N ARG A 114 10.02 -9.65 10.54
CA ARG A 114 9.11 -10.82 10.52
C ARG A 114 7.65 -10.39 10.47
N ALA A 115 7.27 -9.36 11.23
CA ALA A 115 5.91 -8.84 11.21
C ALA A 115 5.56 -8.23 9.83
N LEU A 116 6.45 -7.44 9.22
CA LEU A 116 6.25 -6.85 7.89
C LEU A 116 6.08 -7.92 6.80
N VAL A 117 6.93 -8.94 6.81
CA VAL A 117 6.93 -9.98 5.77
C VAL A 117 5.76 -10.95 5.91
N ARG A 118 5.29 -11.19 7.15
CA ARG A 118 4.13 -12.05 7.42
C ARG A 118 2.84 -11.49 6.81
N HIS A 119 2.72 -10.16 6.73
CA HIS A 119 1.54 -9.48 6.21
C HIS A 119 1.79 -9.01 4.80
N THR A 120 0.79 -9.12 3.92
CA THR A 120 0.91 -8.69 2.53
C THR A 120 0.98 -7.17 2.38
N GLN A 121 0.56 -6.44 3.42
CA GLN A 121 0.66 -4.98 3.54
C GLN A 121 0.42 -4.57 5.00
N GLY A 122 0.93 -3.42 5.38
CA GLY A 122 0.76 -2.88 6.73
C GLY A 122 1.61 -1.64 6.96
N THR A 123 1.50 -1.07 8.14
CA THR A 123 2.30 0.06 8.60
C THR A 123 3.12 -0.37 9.82
N ALA A 124 4.43 -0.23 9.73
CA ALA A 124 5.31 -0.40 10.89
C ALA A 124 5.49 0.95 11.59
N VAL A 125 5.07 1.04 12.86
CA VAL A 125 5.24 2.23 13.69
C VAL A 125 6.40 2.00 14.64
N LEU A 126 7.46 2.79 14.47
CA LEU A 126 8.71 2.66 15.20
C LEU A 126 9.20 4.04 15.65
N PRO A 127 9.82 4.17 16.83
CA PRO A 127 10.36 5.44 17.32
C PRO A 127 11.47 5.98 16.41
N CYS A 128 11.81 7.26 16.59
CA CYS A 128 12.98 7.83 15.94
C CYS A 128 14.25 7.10 16.42
N GLY A 129 15.21 6.89 15.51
CA GLY A 129 16.46 6.20 15.83
C GLY A 129 16.37 4.67 15.86
N ALA A 130 15.19 4.06 15.70
CA ALA A 130 15.04 2.59 15.67
C ALA A 130 15.63 1.89 14.43
N GLY A 131 16.20 2.64 13.49
CA GLY A 131 16.76 2.07 12.26
C GLY A 131 15.70 1.61 11.26
N LYS A 132 14.66 2.42 11.04
CA LYS A 132 13.57 2.11 10.10
C LYS A 132 14.07 1.70 8.71
N THR A 133 15.12 2.38 8.22
CA THR A 133 15.73 2.10 6.91
C THR A 133 16.41 0.73 6.91
N VAL A 134 17.07 0.36 8.01
CA VAL A 134 17.68 -0.97 8.22
C VAL A 134 16.62 -2.07 8.24
N ILE A 135 15.50 -1.82 8.94
CA ILE A 135 14.36 -2.76 8.98
C ILE A 135 13.76 -2.92 7.58
N GLY A 136 13.65 -1.83 6.81
CA GLY A 136 13.19 -1.89 5.43
C GLY A 136 14.14 -2.71 4.54
N ALA A 137 15.44 -2.51 4.64
CA ALA A 137 16.43 -3.32 3.93
C ALA A 137 16.35 -4.81 4.32
N GLY A 138 16.18 -5.10 5.62
CA GLY A 138 15.93 -6.45 6.11
C GLY A 138 14.65 -7.08 5.56
N ALA A 139 13.58 -6.31 5.40
CA ALA A 139 12.35 -6.78 4.78
C ALA A 139 12.54 -7.08 3.29
N ILE A 140 13.26 -6.23 2.54
CA ILE A 140 13.62 -6.47 1.13
C ILE A 140 14.43 -7.77 1.00
N HIS A 141 15.48 -7.93 1.81
CA HIS A 141 16.25 -9.17 1.88
C HIS A 141 15.36 -10.39 2.14
N ARG A 142 14.47 -10.31 3.12
CA ARG A 142 13.62 -11.46 3.48
C ARG A 142 12.58 -11.80 2.41
N CYS A 143 12.09 -10.79 1.67
CA CYS A 143 11.14 -10.99 0.57
C CYS A 143 11.79 -11.56 -0.70
N GLN A 144 13.07 -11.32 -0.93
CA GLN A 144 13.79 -11.74 -2.14
C GLN A 144 13.09 -11.33 -3.45
N GLN A 145 12.44 -10.17 -3.45
CA GLN A 145 11.73 -9.64 -4.61
C GLN A 145 12.26 -8.25 -4.96
N PRO A 146 12.24 -7.85 -6.24
CA PRO A 146 12.46 -6.46 -6.61
C PRO A 146 11.60 -5.53 -5.77
N ALA A 147 12.17 -4.45 -5.27
CA ALA A 147 11.52 -3.53 -4.35
C ALA A 147 11.58 -2.10 -4.88
N LEU A 148 10.53 -1.34 -4.66
CA LEU A 148 10.47 0.09 -4.91
C LEU A 148 10.33 0.81 -3.58
N VAL A 149 11.29 1.70 -3.29
CA VAL A 149 11.26 2.57 -2.10
C VAL A 149 10.83 3.98 -2.54
N LEU A 150 9.74 4.47 -1.97
CA LEU A 150 9.23 5.81 -2.25
C LEU A 150 9.53 6.72 -1.07
N VAL A 151 10.18 7.85 -1.35
CA VAL A 151 10.52 8.88 -0.37
C VAL A 151 10.15 10.26 -0.91
N HIS A 152 10.02 11.24 -0.04
CA HIS A 152 9.52 12.57 -0.40
C HIS A 152 10.58 13.68 -0.27
N THR A 153 11.81 13.33 0.09
CA THR A 153 12.95 14.28 0.16
C THR A 153 14.22 13.65 -0.39
N HIS A 154 15.12 14.48 -0.91
CA HIS A 154 16.43 14.06 -1.38
C HIS A 154 17.29 13.46 -0.27
N ASP A 155 17.25 14.02 0.94
CA ASP A 155 18.02 13.51 2.09
C ASP A 155 17.61 12.06 2.41
N LEU A 156 16.31 11.75 2.38
CA LEU A 156 15.83 10.38 2.57
C LEU A 156 16.21 9.47 1.41
N LEU A 157 16.23 9.99 0.18
CA LEU A 157 16.66 9.21 -0.99
C LEU A 157 18.12 8.79 -0.84
N GLU A 158 19.03 9.72 -0.52
CA GLU A 158 20.43 9.40 -0.30
C GLU A 158 20.64 8.45 0.90
N GLN A 159 19.92 8.69 2.01
CA GLN A 159 19.95 7.78 3.17
C GLN A 159 19.55 6.36 2.81
N TRP A 160 18.47 6.18 2.02
CA TRP A 160 18.03 4.87 1.57
C TRP A 160 19.03 4.23 0.62
N ARG A 161 19.55 4.99 -0.33
CA ARG A 161 20.56 4.53 -1.28
C ARG A 161 21.80 4.02 -0.57
N ASP A 162 22.35 4.80 0.38
CA ASP A 162 23.52 4.39 1.17
C ASP A 162 23.23 3.17 2.03
N THR A 163 22.05 3.12 2.66
CA THR A 163 21.65 1.94 3.45
C THR A 163 21.54 0.69 2.58
N LEU A 164 20.93 0.76 1.40
CA LEU A 164 20.78 -0.39 0.52
C LEU A 164 22.14 -0.87 -0.01
N ARG A 165 23.05 0.05 -0.34
CA ARG A 165 24.43 -0.30 -0.69
C ARG A 165 25.14 -1.03 0.44
N ALA A 166 25.07 -0.48 1.65
CA ALA A 166 25.74 -1.05 2.82
C ALA A 166 25.09 -2.39 3.27
N ALA A 167 23.75 -2.45 3.25
CA ALA A 167 22.99 -3.57 3.75
C ALA A 167 22.89 -4.75 2.78
N LEU A 168 22.64 -4.48 1.52
CA LEU A 168 22.34 -5.50 0.50
C LEU A 168 23.42 -5.60 -0.58
N ARG A 169 24.46 -4.77 -0.52
CA ARG A 169 25.56 -4.70 -1.50
C ARG A 169 25.07 -4.53 -2.93
N VAL A 170 23.98 -3.78 -3.11
CA VAL A 170 23.38 -3.48 -4.41
C VAL A 170 23.51 -2.01 -4.73
N GLU A 171 23.58 -1.66 -6.01
CA GLU A 171 23.44 -0.28 -6.47
C GLU A 171 21.98 -0.06 -6.88
N PRO A 172 21.19 0.68 -6.08
CA PRO A 172 19.80 0.92 -6.41
C PRO A 172 19.70 1.93 -7.56
N GLY A 173 18.80 1.68 -8.50
CA GLY A 173 18.39 2.69 -9.48
C GLY A 173 17.62 3.83 -8.78
N VAL A 174 17.79 5.04 -9.28
CA VAL A 174 17.13 6.24 -8.76
C VAL A 174 16.25 6.85 -9.84
N ILE A 175 15.02 7.21 -9.47
CA ILE A 175 14.10 8.01 -10.27
C ILE A 175 13.77 9.23 -9.42
N ALA A 176 14.32 10.37 -9.79
CA ALA A 176 14.08 11.64 -9.13
C ALA A 176 14.07 12.76 -10.17
N ASP A 177 13.27 13.78 -9.95
CA ASP A 177 13.38 15.03 -10.70
C ASP A 177 14.66 15.74 -10.24
N GLY A 178 15.50 16.06 -11.24
CA GLY A 178 16.80 16.73 -11.04
C GLY A 178 16.66 18.20 -10.66
#